data_017f63b4432a936aee63ed35ef2bc618
#
_entry.id   017f63b4432a936aee63ed35ef2bc618
#
_cell.length_a   1.000
_cell.length_b   1.000
_cell.length_c   1.000
_cell.angle_alpha   90.00
_cell.angle_beta   90.00
_cell.angle_gamma   90.00
#
_symmetry.space_group_name_H-M   'P 1'
#
loop_
_entity.id
_entity.type
_entity.pdbx_description
1 polymer ?
#
loop_
_entity_poly.entity_id
_entity_poly.type
_entity_poly.pdbx_seq_one_letter_code
_entity_poly.pdbx_strand_id
1 'polypeptide(L)'
;MGLGEALRSWLRVRGRSAEHVSFAVRRLAGVVLALYLVVHLVDISTLLMGEHVYSAFLQVFASPIGLVFDVVLWVFLVLHGALGLYSALVEAGLLLERRKVLLAAAWAAALLLLVVGIVVILYVMG
;
A
#
# COMPACT_ATOMS: atom_id res chain seq x y z
N MET A 1 10.82 -27.63 1.89
CA MET A 1 9.68 -26.77 2.20
C MET A 1 8.95 -26.42 0.90
N GLY A 2 7.67 -26.72 0.82
CA GLY A 2 6.89 -26.43 -0.34
C GLY A 2 6.41 -24.98 -0.39
N LEU A 3 5.97 -24.53 -1.55
CA LEU A 3 5.45 -23.17 -1.74
C LEU A 3 4.26 -22.89 -0.80
N GLY A 4 3.36 -23.87 -0.61
CA GLY A 4 2.22 -23.72 0.30
C GLY A 4 2.62 -23.49 1.75
N GLU A 5 3.65 -24.18 2.22
CA GLU A 5 4.18 -24.00 3.57
C GLU A 5 4.86 -22.64 3.71
N ALA A 6 5.62 -22.23 2.69
CA ALA A 6 6.27 -20.94 2.67
C ALA A 6 5.23 -19.80 2.74
N LEU A 7 4.16 -19.89 1.95
CA LEU A 7 3.08 -18.90 1.96
C LEU A 7 2.35 -18.87 3.31
N ARG A 8 2.05 -20.03 3.88
CA ARG A 8 1.39 -20.10 5.20
C ARG A 8 2.26 -19.48 6.28
N SER A 9 3.55 -19.81 6.28
CA SER A 9 4.49 -19.25 7.24
C SER A 9 4.59 -17.72 7.08
N TRP A 10 4.64 -17.27 5.85
CA TRP A 10 4.78 -15.84 5.53
C TRP A 10 3.54 -15.03 5.91
N LEU A 11 2.35 -15.60 5.71
CA LEU A 11 1.08 -14.94 6.03
C LEU A 11 0.63 -15.15 7.48
N ARG A 12 1.34 -15.97 8.23
CA ARG A 12 1.00 -16.26 9.62
C ARG A 12 1.21 -15.04 10.51
N VAL A 13 0.12 -14.52 11.03
CA VAL A 13 0.13 -13.34 11.93
C VAL A 13 0.11 -13.74 13.40
N ARG A 14 -0.63 -14.81 13.71
CA ARG A 14 -0.82 -15.26 15.08
C ARG A 14 0.50 -15.74 15.70
N GLY A 15 0.82 -15.23 16.89
CA GLY A 15 2.06 -15.57 17.59
C GLY A 15 3.29 -14.84 17.08
N ARG A 16 3.12 -13.89 16.17
CA ARG A 16 4.21 -13.06 15.63
C ARG A 16 4.29 -11.72 16.34
N SER A 17 5.51 -11.18 16.44
CA SER A 17 5.71 -9.84 16.98
C SER A 17 5.13 -8.77 16.03
N ALA A 18 4.88 -7.56 16.57
CA ALA A 18 4.43 -6.44 15.77
C ALA A 18 5.40 -6.10 14.64
N GLU A 19 6.71 -6.27 14.87
CA GLU A 19 7.74 -6.04 13.85
C GLU A 19 7.63 -7.04 12.70
N HIS A 20 7.35 -8.31 13.02
CA HIS A 20 7.14 -9.34 12.00
C HIS A 20 5.88 -9.09 11.18
N VAL A 21 4.79 -8.73 11.84
CA VAL A 21 3.52 -8.39 11.16
C VAL A 21 3.74 -7.19 10.25
N SER A 22 4.42 -6.16 10.75
CA SER A 22 4.72 -4.95 9.96
C SER A 22 5.59 -5.26 8.74
N PHE A 23 6.58 -6.13 8.89
CA PHE A 23 7.42 -6.58 7.79
C PHE A 23 6.58 -7.29 6.71
N ALA A 24 5.70 -8.22 7.11
CA ALA A 24 4.85 -8.94 6.18
C ALA A 24 3.86 -8.01 5.46
N VAL A 25 3.24 -7.10 6.19
CA VAL A 25 2.31 -6.11 5.63
C VAL A 25 3.03 -5.20 4.63
N ARG A 26 4.22 -4.72 4.98
CA ARG A 26 5.01 -3.87 4.09
C ARG A 26 5.36 -4.59 2.79
N ARG A 27 5.79 -5.85 2.86
CA ARG A 27 6.14 -6.63 1.67
C ARG A 27 4.92 -6.92 0.80
N LEU A 28 3.82 -7.31 1.42
CA LEU A 28 2.57 -7.53 0.68
C LEU A 28 2.12 -6.25 -0.03
N ALA A 29 2.14 -5.13 0.69
CA ALA A 29 1.79 -3.83 0.12
C ALA A 29 2.72 -3.46 -1.04
N GLY A 30 4.01 -3.74 -0.93
CA GLY A 30 4.97 -3.51 -2.00
C GLY A 30 4.67 -4.33 -3.25
N VAL A 31 4.31 -5.60 -3.10
CA VAL A 31 3.93 -6.47 -4.23
C VAL A 31 2.69 -5.92 -4.92
N VAL A 32 1.66 -5.55 -4.15
CA VAL A 32 0.43 -4.97 -4.71
C VAL A 32 0.72 -3.68 -5.46
N LEU A 33 1.57 -2.82 -4.90
CA LEU A 33 1.95 -1.55 -5.55
C LEU A 33 2.76 -1.79 -6.84
N ALA A 34 3.61 -2.83 -6.87
CA ALA A 34 4.35 -3.18 -8.08
C ALA A 34 3.41 -3.62 -9.20
N LEU A 35 2.40 -4.43 -8.87
CA LEU A 35 1.38 -4.82 -9.83
C LEU A 35 0.57 -3.61 -10.30
N TYR A 36 0.21 -2.72 -9.38
CA TYR A 36 -0.46 -1.47 -9.72
C TYR A 36 0.39 -0.60 -10.66
N LEU A 37 1.71 -0.53 -10.42
CA LEU A 37 2.60 0.23 -11.27
C LEU A 37 2.52 -0.22 -12.72
N VAL A 38 2.46 -1.52 -12.97
CA VAL A 38 2.31 -2.06 -14.33
C VAL A 38 1.00 -1.56 -14.95
N VAL A 39 -0.11 -1.65 -14.21
CA VAL A 39 -1.43 -1.16 -14.67
C VAL A 39 -1.37 0.35 -14.92
N HIS A 40 -0.72 1.09 -14.05
CA HIS A 40 -0.57 2.54 -14.18
C HIS A 40 0.23 2.93 -15.43
N LEU A 41 1.30 2.21 -15.72
CA LEU A 41 2.09 2.44 -16.93
C LEU A 41 1.29 2.14 -18.20
N VAL A 42 0.47 1.09 -18.17
CA VAL A 42 -0.45 0.79 -19.29
C VAL A 42 -1.46 1.93 -19.47
N ASP A 43 -2.06 2.39 -18.37
CA ASP A 43 -3.03 3.49 -18.39
C ASP A 43 -2.41 4.76 -19.00
N ILE A 44 -1.24 5.16 -18.53
CA ILE A 44 -0.54 6.35 -19.07
C ILE A 44 -0.19 6.15 -20.54
N SER A 45 0.21 4.95 -20.95
CA SER A 45 0.56 4.66 -22.33
C SER A 45 -0.63 4.83 -23.29
N THR A 46 -1.87 4.75 -22.79
CA THR A 46 -3.06 4.97 -23.62
C THR A 46 -3.17 6.40 -24.13
N LEU A 47 -2.47 7.36 -23.51
CA LEU A 47 -2.36 8.73 -24.01
C LEU A 47 -1.73 8.76 -25.43
N LEU A 48 -0.84 7.82 -25.71
CA LEU A 48 -0.21 7.70 -27.02
C LEU A 48 -1.17 7.18 -28.09
N MET A 49 -2.27 6.56 -27.68
CA MET A 49 -3.30 6.00 -28.55
C MET A 49 -4.41 7.02 -28.89
N GLY A 50 -4.40 8.16 -28.23
CA GLY A 50 -5.34 9.24 -28.46
C GLY A 50 -6.29 9.47 -27.29
N GLU A 51 -6.95 10.61 -27.35
CA GLU A 51 -7.84 11.08 -26.29
C GLU A 51 -9.01 10.13 -26.01
N HIS A 52 -9.59 9.55 -27.04
CA HIS A 52 -10.74 8.65 -26.87
C HIS A 52 -10.38 7.40 -26.08
N VAL A 53 -9.23 6.81 -26.34
CA VAL A 53 -8.78 5.62 -25.63
C VAL A 53 -8.46 5.95 -24.18
N TYR A 54 -7.75 7.03 -23.93
CA TYR A 54 -7.40 7.49 -22.59
C TYR A 54 -8.66 7.83 -21.78
N SER A 55 -9.59 8.54 -22.36
CA SER A 55 -10.87 8.90 -21.71
C SER A 55 -11.69 7.66 -21.35
N ALA A 56 -11.71 6.66 -22.20
CA ALA A 56 -12.39 5.39 -21.93
C ALA A 56 -11.80 4.69 -20.71
N PHE A 57 -10.47 4.66 -20.59
CA PHE A 57 -9.80 4.11 -19.41
C PHE A 57 -10.13 4.90 -18.15
N LEU A 58 -10.10 6.24 -18.21
CA LEU A 58 -10.42 7.09 -17.07
C LEU A 58 -11.85 6.87 -16.58
N GLN A 59 -12.80 6.61 -17.45
CA GLN A 59 -14.18 6.34 -17.08
C GLN A 59 -14.31 5.07 -16.25
N VAL A 60 -13.50 4.04 -16.52
CA VAL A 60 -13.48 2.81 -15.72
C VAL A 60 -13.07 3.13 -14.27
N PHE A 61 -12.05 3.97 -14.10
CA PHE A 61 -11.57 4.35 -12.77
C PHE A 61 -12.49 5.35 -12.06
N ALA A 62 -13.34 6.05 -12.79
CA ALA A 62 -14.34 6.94 -12.20
C ALA A 62 -15.62 6.20 -11.77
N SER A 63 -15.73 4.91 -12.05
CA SER A 63 -16.85 4.05 -11.66
C SER A 63 -16.76 3.63 -10.19
N PRO A 64 -17.81 3.02 -9.60
CA PRO A 64 -17.73 2.44 -8.25
C PRO A 64 -16.61 1.42 -8.09
N ILE A 65 -16.29 0.66 -9.14
CA ILE A 65 -15.15 -0.27 -9.14
C ILE A 65 -13.84 0.52 -8.99
N GLY A 66 -13.72 1.65 -9.68
CA GLY A 66 -12.58 2.54 -9.56
C GLY A 66 -12.42 3.12 -8.16
N LEU A 67 -13.55 3.45 -7.51
CA LEU A 67 -13.53 3.94 -6.12
C LEU A 67 -12.93 2.89 -5.18
N VAL A 68 -13.39 1.65 -5.28
CA VAL A 68 -12.85 0.54 -4.46
C VAL A 68 -11.35 0.37 -4.75
N PHE A 69 -10.98 0.43 -6.00
CA PHE A 69 -9.58 0.31 -6.42
C PHE A 69 -8.72 1.43 -5.82
N ASP A 70 -9.20 2.68 -5.86
CA ASP A 70 -8.49 3.82 -5.30
C ASP A 70 -8.32 3.72 -3.78
N VAL A 71 -9.35 3.26 -3.07
CA VAL A 71 -9.28 3.07 -1.61
C VAL A 71 -8.26 1.98 -1.27
N VAL A 72 -8.31 0.84 -1.95
CA VAL A 72 -7.36 -0.26 -1.75
C VAL A 72 -5.94 0.20 -2.03
N LEU A 73 -5.75 0.92 -3.12
CA LEU A 73 -4.45 1.46 -3.50
C LEU A 73 -3.91 2.41 -2.43
N TRP A 74 -4.76 3.31 -1.93
CA TRP A 74 -4.37 4.26 -0.88
C TRP A 74 -3.93 3.53 0.39
N VAL A 75 -4.69 2.51 0.80
CA VAL A 75 -4.35 1.70 1.97
C VAL A 75 -2.95 1.08 1.82
N PHE A 76 -2.70 0.43 0.70
CA PHE A 76 -1.39 -0.21 0.46
C PHE A 76 -0.26 0.81 0.32
N LEU A 77 -0.53 1.94 -0.31
CA LEU A 77 0.47 3.01 -0.46
C LEU A 77 0.89 3.56 0.91
N VAL A 78 -0.06 3.84 1.78
CA VAL A 78 0.22 4.37 3.12
C VAL A 78 0.96 3.34 3.96
N LEU A 79 0.50 2.09 3.97
CA LEU A 79 1.14 1.03 4.75
C LEU A 79 2.57 0.76 4.26
N HIS A 80 2.74 0.66 2.95
CA HIS A 80 4.07 0.45 2.39
C HIS A 80 5.01 1.61 2.69
N GLY A 81 4.54 2.85 2.52
CA GLY A 81 5.35 4.04 2.77
C GLY A 81 5.71 4.23 4.23
N ALA A 82 4.72 4.16 5.13
CA ALA A 82 4.95 4.37 6.56
C ALA A 82 5.85 3.29 7.16
N LEU A 83 5.54 2.01 6.88
CA LEU A 83 6.33 0.90 7.39
C LEU A 83 7.69 0.80 6.70
N GLY A 84 7.76 1.21 5.44
CA GLY A 84 9.01 1.30 4.70
C GLY A 84 9.95 2.35 5.28
N LEU A 85 9.42 3.51 5.63
CA LEU A 85 10.18 4.57 6.30
C LEU A 85 10.69 4.11 7.67
N TYR A 86 9.83 3.46 8.45
CA TYR A 86 10.23 2.85 9.71
C TYR A 86 11.41 1.88 9.50
N SER A 87 11.27 0.97 8.56
CA SER A 87 12.29 -0.02 8.26
C SER A 87 13.61 0.62 7.81
N ALA A 88 13.53 1.63 6.95
CA ALA A 88 14.71 2.34 6.47
C ALA A 88 15.47 3.03 7.62
N LEU A 89 14.75 3.66 8.55
CA LEU A 89 15.35 4.31 9.70
C LEU A 89 16.04 3.30 10.62
N VAL A 90 15.40 2.17 10.88
CA VAL A 90 15.96 1.11 11.73
C VAL A 90 17.18 0.48 11.07
N GLU A 91 17.10 0.17 9.77
CA GLU A 91 18.20 -0.43 9.01
C GLU A 91 19.39 0.53 8.90
N ALA A 92 19.15 1.83 8.89
CA ALA A 92 20.22 2.85 8.91
C ALA A 92 20.86 3.02 10.29
N GLY A 93 20.37 2.30 11.30
CA GLY A 93 20.89 2.38 12.67
C GLY A 93 20.35 3.57 13.45
N LEU A 94 19.35 4.25 12.93
CA LEU A 94 18.76 5.42 13.59
C LEU A 94 17.64 4.97 14.53
N LEU A 95 17.64 5.51 15.76
CA LEU A 95 16.60 5.28 16.76
C LEU A 95 16.38 3.80 17.13
N LEU A 96 17.44 2.97 17.02
CA LEU A 96 17.36 1.54 17.34
C LEU A 96 16.85 1.27 18.75
N GLU A 97 17.28 2.06 19.72
CA GLU A 97 16.86 1.93 21.11
C GLU A 97 15.38 2.21 21.32
N ARG A 98 14.79 3.01 20.43
CA ARG A 98 13.39 3.42 20.48
C ARG A 98 12.58 2.86 19.31
N ARG A 99 13.03 1.73 18.74
CA ARG A 99 12.37 1.15 17.57
C ARG A 99 10.89 0.81 17.81
N LYS A 100 10.52 0.40 19.03
CA LYS A 100 9.12 0.10 19.38
C LYS A 100 8.26 1.35 19.37
N VAL A 101 8.80 2.46 19.88
CA VAL A 101 8.11 3.76 19.84
C VAL A 101 8.00 4.24 18.40
N LEU A 102 9.07 4.09 17.62
CA LEU A 102 9.09 4.46 16.21
C LEU A 102 8.06 3.65 15.42
N LEU A 103 7.95 2.33 15.68
CA LEU A 103 6.97 1.48 15.05
C LEU A 103 5.54 1.90 15.42
N ALA A 104 5.29 2.20 16.68
CA ALA A 104 4.00 2.70 17.13
C ALA A 104 3.65 4.03 16.45
N ALA A 105 4.62 4.93 16.31
CA ALA A 105 4.46 6.21 15.62
C ALA A 105 4.15 6.00 14.13
N ALA A 106 4.83 5.04 13.49
CA ALA A 106 4.57 4.71 12.08
C ALA A 106 3.15 4.20 11.88
N TRP A 107 2.67 3.31 12.75
CA TRP A 107 1.29 2.83 12.69
C TRP A 107 0.28 3.93 12.98
N ALA A 108 0.54 4.80 13.96
CA ALA A 108 -0.34 5.93 14.26
C ALA A 108 -0.43 6.89 13.08
N ALA A 109 0.68 7.22 12.46
CA ALA A 109 0.72 8.06 11.26
C ALA A 109 -0.01 7.39 10.10
N ALA A 110 0.19 6.08 9.91
CA ALA A 110 -0.50 5.32 8.87
C ALA A 110 -2.01 5.36 9.08
N LEU A 111 -2.50 5.11 10.29
CA LEU A 111 -3.94 5.15 10.58
C LEU A 111 -4.52 6.54 10.33
N LEU A 112 -3.82 7.59 10.74
CA LEU A 112 -4.25 8.97 10.49
C LEU A 112 -4.36 9.25 8.99
N LEU A 113 -3.33 8.89 8.23
CA LEU A 113 -3.31 9.09 6.78
C LEU A 113 -4.37 8.25 6.07
N LEU A 114 -4.62 7.03 6.55
CA LEU A 114 -5.68 6.18 6.01
C LEU A 114 -7.05 6.84 6.16
N VAL A 115 -7.36 7.33 7.36
CA VAL A 115 -8.65 8.00 7.62
C VAL A 115 -8.78 9.26 6.77
N VAL A 116 -7.79 10.12 6.78
CA VAL A 116 -7.80 11.36 6.01
C VAL A 116 -7.95 11.09 4.52
N GLY A 117 -7.17 10.16 3.99
CA GLY A 117 -7.20 9.83 2.56
C GLY A 117 -8.54 9.23 2.13
N ILE A 118 -9.09 8.32 2.93
CA ILE A 118 -10.40 7.71 2.63
C ILE A 118 -11.50 8.77 2.65
N VAL A 119 -11.50 9.66 3.63
CA VAL A 119 -12.48 10.77 3.70
C VAL A 119 -12.37 11.65 2.44
N VAL A 120 -11.14 11.99 2.03
CA VAL A 120 -10.91 12.81 0.83
C VAL A 120 -11.41 12.07 -0.43
N ILE A 121 -11.08 10.79 -0.58
CA ILE A 121 -11.50 9.99 -1.73
C ILE A 121 -13.03 9.93 -1.81
N LEU A 122 -13.71 9.67 -0.70
CA LEU A 122 -15.17 9.61 -0.66
C LEU A 122 -15.80 10.98 -0.96
N TYR A 123 -15.18 12.05 -0.48
CA TYR A 123 -15.64 13.40 -0.76
C TYR A 123 -15.52 13.77 -2.24
N VAL A 124 -14.39 13.44 -2.85
CA VAL A 124 -14.11 13.80 -4.26
C VAL A 124 -14.95 12.96 -5.21
N MET A 125 -15.13 11.68 -4.92
CA MET A 125 -15.80 10.72 -5.81
C MET A 125 -17.26 10.47 -5.46
N GLY A 126 -17.68 10.93 -4.31
CA GLY A 126 -19.08 10.82 -3.85
C GLY A 126 -19.95 12.00 -4.33
#